data_f0782ecdfad216f53de9b56855d4e02a
#
_entry.id   f0782ecdfad216f53de9b56855d4e02a
#
_cell.length_a   1.000
_cell.length_b   1.000
_cell.length_c   1.000
_cell.angle_alpha   90.00
_cell.angle_beta   90.00
_cell.angle_gamma   90.00
#
_symmetry.space_group_name_H-M   'P 1'
#
loop_
_entity.id
_entity.type
_entity.pdbx_description
1 polymer ?
#
loop_
_entity_poly.entity_id
_entity_poly.type
_entity_poly.pdbx_seq_one_letter_code
_entity_poly.pdbx_strand_id
1 'polypeptide(L)'
;MSELGTVIVTGGASGLGAAVAQAVAERGGTPVVLDIKAPSSGFEWEHVDLAHAREAEAAVRRVADRHGGIDAAVTAAGIDSCGRIEDVDPEHWDRVVAVNLVGTAAIARAAVPYLERCCGRIVTVASTLGLRALSDATAYCASKFGVVGFSRALAVETAGRVGVTCLIPGGMQTAFFDGRDEQYKPPPDAVLAPPEQVAETVVFALTRPNGTEVRELIVTTSTESSWP
;
A
#
# COMPACT_ATOMS: atom_id res chain seq x y z
N MET A 1 -2.33 -20.94 -13.13
CA MET A 1 -2.25 -19.73 -12.29
C MET A 1 -3.20 -18.72 -12.92
N SER A 2 -4.08 -18.09 -12.18
CA SER A 2 -4.94 -17.04 -12.73
C SER A 2 -4.07 -15.89 -13.22
N GLU A 3 -4.29 -15.41 -14.44
CA GLU A 3 -3.68 -14.17 -14.91
C GLU A 3 -4.12 -13.03 -13.99
N LEU A 4 -3.19 -12.12 -13.65
CA LEU A 4 -3.45 -11.07 -12.68
C LEU A 4 -4.37 -9.95 -13.21
N GLY A 5 -4.67 -9.90 -14.51
CA GLY A 5 -5.51 -8.86 -15.12
C GLY A 5 -5.00 -7.44 -14.85
N THR A 6 -5.92 -6.49 -14.74
CA THR A 6 -5.61 -5.07 -14.45
C THR A 6 -5.45 -4.85 -12.96
N VAL A 7 -4.27 -4.40 -12.54
CA VAL A 7 -3.91 -4.16 -11.13
C VAL A 7 -3.58 -2.69 -10.90
N ILE A 8 -4.37 -2.01 -10.10
CA ILE A 8 -4.04 -0.66 -9.63
C ILE A 8 -2.99 -0.74 -8.53
N VAL A 9 -1.92 0.05 -8.66
CA VAL A 9 -0.85 0.15 -7.67
C VAL A 9 -0.63 1.61 -7.30
N THR A 10 -0.96 2.00 -6.07
CA THR A 10 -0.65 3.35 -5.59
C THR A 10 0.78 3.43 -5.07
N GLY A 11 1.42 4.59 -5.23
CA GLY A 11 2.83 4.75 -4.86
C GLY A 11 3.79 3.99 -5.78
N GLY A 12 3.35 3.66 -6.99
CA GLY A 12 4.10 2.81 -7.92
C GLY A 12 5.26 3.47 -8.64
N ALA A 13 5.53 4.76 -8.39
CA ALA A 13 6.70 5.43 -8.93
C ALA A 13 8.01 5.07 -8.20
N SER A 14 7.94 4.49 -6.99
CA SER A 14 9.14 4.16 -6.20
C SER A 14 8.89 3.03 -5.19
N GLY A 15 9.96 2.56 -4.56
CA GLY A 15 9.94 1.64 -3.42
C GLY A 15 9.10 0.39 -3.63
N LEU A 16 8.29 0.03 -2.62
CA LEU A 16 7.46 -1.17 -2.67
C LEU A 16 6.44 -1.13 -3.82
N GLY A 17 5.80 0.02 -4.06
CA GLY A 17 4.82 0.15 -5.14
C GLY A 17 5.42 -0.13 -6.51
N ALA A 18 6.63 0.39 -6.79
CA ALA A 18 7.34 0.11 -8.03
C ALA A 18 7.71 -1.38 -8.16
N ALA A 19 8.20 -1.99 -7.09
CA ALA A 19 8.52 -3.42 -7.06
C ALA A 19 7.26 -4.29 -7.28
N VAL A 20 6.12 -3.90 -6.69
CA VAL A 20 4.84 -4.59 -6.91
C VAL A 20 4.39 -4.45 -8.37
N ALA A 21 4.44 -3.24 -8.95
CA ALA A 21 4.07 -3.04 -10.35
C ALA A 21 4.93 -3.90 -11.29
N GLN A 22 6.23 -3.97 -11.03
CA GLN A 22 7.14 -4.82 -11.79
C GLN A 22 6.78 -6.31 -11.63
N ALA A 23 6.58 -6.78 -10.41
CA ALA A 23 6.25 -8.18 -10.14
C ALA A 23 4.89 -8.58 -10.74
N VAL A 24 3.92 -7.67 -10.81
CA VAL A 24 2.64 -7.88 -11.50
C VAL A 24 2.85 -8.05 -13.00
N ALA A 25 3.65 -7.18 -13.63
CA ALA A 25 3.94 -7.26 -15.07
C ALA A 25 4.67 -8.56 -15.42
N GLU A 26 5.64 -8.99 -14.63
CA GLU A 26 6.38 -10.26 -14.81
C GLU A 26 5.48 -11.49 -14.71
N ARG A 27 4.33 -11.37 -14.05
CA ARG A 27 3.30 -12.42 -13.94
C ARG A 27 2.18 -12.29 -14.99
N GLY A 28 2.39 -11.45 -16.03
CA GLY A 28 1.43 -11.25 -17.12
C GLY A 28 0.24 -10.35 -16.78
N GLY A 29 0.25 -9.67 -15.63
CA GLY A 29 -0.75 -8.66 -15.29
C GLY A 29 -0.44 -7.30 -15.93
N THR A 30 -1.42 -6.43 -15.90
CA THR A 30 -1.31 -5.05 -16.40
C THR A 30 -1.31 -4.08 -15.19
N PRO A 31 -0.14 -3.65 -14.70
CA PRO A 31 -0.08 -2.68 -13.61
C PRO A 31 -0.46 -1.28 -14.13
N VAL A 32 -1.32 -0.59 -13.40
CA VAL A 32 -1.63 0.82 -13.61
C VAL A 32 -1.25 1.59 -12.34
N VAL A 33 -0.27 2.47 -12.49
CA VAL A 33 0.30 3.22 -11.36
C VAL A 33 -0.55 4.47 -11.08
N LEU A 34 -0.90 4.70 -9.81
CA LEU A 34 -1.45 5.95 -9.32
C LEU A 34 -0.43 6.60 -8.38
N ASP A 35 0.15 7.73 -8.79
CA ASP A 35 1.22 8.40 -8.05
C ASP A 35 1.28 9.88 -8.41
N ILE A 36 1.89 10.69 -7.56
CA ILE A 36 2.20 12.11 -7.87
C ILE A 36 3.39 12.25 -8.84
N LYS A 37 4.16 11.18 -9.04
CA LYS A 37 5.31 11.14 -9.94
C LYS A 37 5.13 10.05 -10.98
N ALA A 38 5.64 10.30 -12.19
CA ALA A 38 5.66 9.28 -13.23
C ALA A 38 6.63 8.15 -12.86
N PRO A 39 6.27 6.87 -13.05
CA PRO A 39 7.18 5.74 -12.85
C PRO A 39 8.27 5.72 -13.93
N SER A 40 9.49 5.38 -13.53
CA SER A 40 10.60 5.23 -14.49
C SER A 40 10.48 3.99 -15.38
N SER A 41 9.65 3.04 -15.00
CA SER A 41 9.42 1.76 -15.70
C SER A 41 8.64 1.89 -17.01
N GLY A 42 8.03 3.04 -17.29
CA GLY A 42 7.17 3.24 -18.45
C GLY A 42 5.79 2.58 -18.35
N PHE A 43 5.39 2.06 -17.19
CA PHE A 43 4.03 1.56 -16.95
C PHE A 43 2.99 2.67 -17.11
N GLU A 44 1.77 2.29 -17.46
CA GLU A 44 0.65 3.21 -17.48
C GLU A 44 0.48 3.89 -16.13
N TRP A 45 0.28 5.20 -16.15
CA TRP A 45 0.27 6.02 -14.97
C TRP A 45 -0.80 7.11 -15.04
N GLU A 46 -1.43 7.35 -13.88
CA GLU A 46 -2.25 8.53 -13.63
C GLU A 46 -1.65 9.37 -12.52
N HIS A 47 -1.57 10.68 -12.75
CA HIS A 47 -1.19 11.62 -11.70
C HIS A 47 -2.32 11.74 -10.68
N VAL A 48 -2.04 11.32 -9.44
CA VAL A 48 -3.02 11.36 -8.34
C VAL A 48 -2.32 11.69 -7.03
N ASP A 49 -2.76 12.74 -6.35
CA ASP A 49 -2.43 12.96 -4.95
C ASP A 49 -3.49 12.32 -4.06
N LEU A 50 -3.09 11.28 -3.33
CA LEU A 50 -3.99 10.51 -2.44
C LEU A 50 -4.50 11.32 -1.24
N ALA A 51 -3.93 12.49 -0.94
CA ALA A 51 -4.52 13.41 0.03
C ALA A 51 -5.89 13.94 -0.43
N HIS A 52 -6.16 13.88 -1.75
CA HIS A 52 -7.43 14.28 -2.36
C HIS A 52 -8.32 13.07 -2.66
N ALA A 53 -9.00 12.55 -1.64
CA ALA A 53 -9.75 11.28 -1.72
C ALA A 53 -10.71 11.20 -2.93
N ARG A 54 -11.38 12.30 -3.32
CA ARG A 54 -12.33 12.29 -4.45
C ARG A 54 -11.63 12.20 -5.81
N GLU A 55 -10.44 12.77 -5.93
CA GLU A 55 -9.60 12.61 -7.12
C GLU A 55 -9.08 11.18 -7.23
N ALA A 56 -8.65 10.58 -6.11
CA ALA A 56 -8.23 9.19 -6.05
C ALA A 56 -9.36 8.23 -6.49
N GLU A 57 -10.59 8.43 -5.98
CA GLU A 57 -11.76 7.65 -6.42
C GLU A 57 -12.05 7.84 -7.92
N ALA A 58 -11.94 9.07 -8.42
CA ALA A 58 -12.16 9.35 -9.84
C ALA A 58 -11.11 8.68 -10.73
N ALA A 59 -9.84 8.64 -10.31
CA ALA A 59 -8.77 7.95 -11.03
C ALA A 59 -9.03 6.45 -11.14
N VAL A 60 -9.46 5.79 -10.04
CA VAL A 60 -9.85 4.38 -10.08
C VAL A 60 -10.94 4.12 -11.12
N ARG A 61 -11.96 4.98 -11.17
CA ARG A 61 -13.05 4.85 -12.16
C ARG A 61 -12.52 5.03 -13.59
N ARG A 62 -11.67 6.02 -13.85
CA ARG A 62 -11.06 6.21 -15.18
C ARG A 62 -10.25 4.99 -15.63
N VAL A 63 -9.47 4.40 -14.73
CA VAL A 63 -8.73 3.16 -15.03
C VAL A 63 -9.70 2.03 -15.36
N ALA A 64 -10.73 1.83 -14.54
CA ALA A 64 -11.73 0.80 -14.78
C ALA A 64 -12.44 0.97 -16.14
N ASP A 65 -12.78 2.20 -16.50
CA ASP A 65 -13.44 2.51 -17.78
C ASP A 65 -12.53 2.20 -18.98
N ARG A 66 -11.23 2.52 -18.89
CA ARG A 66 -10.25 2.24 -19.97
C ARG A 66 -9.97 0.76 -20.15
N HIS A 67 -9.90 0.01 -19.06
CA HIS A 67 -9.53 -1.41 -19.09
C HIS A 67 -10.73 -2.36 -19.08
N GLY A 68 -11.96 -1.84 -19.00
CA GLY A 68 -13.17 -2.66 -18.89
C GLY A 68 -13.38 -3.29 -17.51
N GLY A 69 -12.58 -2.90 -16.52
CA GLY A 69 -12.63 -3.40 -15.14
C GLY A 69 -11.30 -3.29 -14.42
N ILE A 70 -11.28 -3.80 -13.19
CA ILE A 70 -10.11 -3.89 -12.32
C ILE A 70 -10.15 -5.27 -11.65
N ASP A 71 -9.04 -6.00 -11.65
CA ASP A 71 -8.93 -7.33 -11.06
C ASP A 71 -8.30 -7.30 -9.67
N ALA A 72 -7.43 -6.31 -9.41
CA ALA A 72 -6.84 -6.11 -8.08
C ALA A 72 -6.46 -4.65 -7.81
N ALA A 73 -6.30 -4.32 -6.53
CA ALA A 73 -5.76 -3.04 -6.08
C ALA A 73 -4.75 -3.23 -4.96
N VAL A 74 -3.61 -2.53 -5.04
CA VAL A 74 -2.56 -2.51 -4.03
C VAL A 74 -2.34 -1.08 -3.58
N THR A 75 -2.61 -0.78 -2.29
CA THR A 75 -2.45 0.57 -1.75
C THR A 75 -1.09 0.71 -1.06
N ALA A 76 -0.02 0.85 -1.87
CA ALA A 76 1.37 0.91 -1.38
C ALA A 76 1.89 2.35 -1.14
N ALA A 77 1.14 3.37 -1.54
CA ALA A 77 1.52 4.75 -1.24
C ALA A 77 1.54 5.01 0.27
N GLY A 78 2.55 5.72 0.71
CA GLY A 78 2.66 6.12 2.11
C GLY A 78 3.76 7.15 2.30
N ILE A 79 3.52 8.06 3.24
CA ILE A 79 4.45 9.11 3.67
C ILE A 79 4.55 9.13 5.18
N ASP A 80 5.55 9.83 5.69
CA ASP A 80 5.75 10.01 7.13
C ASP A 80 6.14 11.46 7.44
N SER A 81 5.96 11.84 8.72
CA SER A 81 6.44 13.08 9.29
C SER A 81 6.90 12.78 10.72
N CYS A 82 8.22 12.65 10.89
CA CYS A 82 8.84 12.31 12.16
C CYS A 82 8.98 13.56 13.05
N GLY A 83 8.79 13.38 14.35
CA GLY A 83 8.96 14.41 15.36
C GLY A 83 7.99 14.25 16.51
N ARG A 84 8.27 14.98 17.61
CA ARG A 84 7.36 15.05 18.76
C ARG A 84 6.07 15.76 18.33
N ILE A 85 4.96 15.38 18.92
CA ILE A 85 3.63 15.87 18.50
C ILE A 85 3.54 17.41 18.54
N GLU A 86 4.23 18.04 19.47
CA GLU A 86 4.27 19.50 19.61
C GLU A 86 5.17 20.20 18.59
N ASP A 87 6.10 19.47 17.93
CA ASP A 87 7.10 20.00 17.00
C ASP A 87 6.75 19.73 15.53
N VAL A 88 5.91 18.74 15.26
CA VAL A 88 5.48 18.43 13.89
C VAL A 88 4.47 19.47 13.40
N ASP A 89 4.71 20.01 12.20
CA ASP A 89 3.74 20.89 11.55
C ASP A 89 2.37 20.20 11.42
N PRO A 90 1.27 20.81 11.89
CA PRO A 90 -0.05 20.21 11.83
C PRO A 90 -0.51 19.82 10.43
N GLU A 91 -0.17 20.60 9.39
CA GLU A 91 -0.54 20.29 8.01
C GLU A 91 0.21 19.04 7.51
N HIS A 92 1.47 18.87 7.92
CA HIS A 92 2.23 17.65 7.61
C HIS A 92 1.65 16.44 8.34
N TRP A 93 1.27 16.60 9.62
CA TRP A 93 0.63 15.53 10.39
C TRP A 93 -0.68 15.07 9.73
N ASP A 94 -1.56 16.03 9.40
CA ASP A 94 -2.84 15.77 8.73
C ASP A 94 -2.64 15.11 7.36
N ARG A 95 -1.64 15.56 6.61
CA ARG A 95 -1.31 15.00 5.30
C ARG A 95 -0.89 13.52 5.37
N VAL A 96 -0.15 13.12 6.41
CA VAL A 96 0.20 11.70 6.62
C VAL A 96 -1.05 10.85 6.77
N VAL A 97 -2.02 11.28 7.58
CA VAL A 97 -3.28 10.57 7.76
C VAL A 97 -4.12 10.59 6.49
N ALA A 98 -4.18 11.73 5.81
CA ALA A 98 -4.91 11.87 4.56
C ALA A 98 -4.41 10.93 3.47
N VAL A 99 -3.09 10.86 3.25
CA VAL A 99 -2.47 9.98 2.24
C VAL A 99 -2.58 8.51 2.65
N ASN A 100 -2.09 8.16 3.85
CA ASN A 100 -1.89 6.77 4.24
C ASN A 100 -3.20 6.04 4.54
N LEU A 101 -4.15 6.71 5.18
CA LEU A 101 -5.41 6.08 5.63
C LEU A 101 -6.60 6.48 4.75
N VAL A 102 -6.85 7.77 4.61
CA VAL A 102 -8.02 8.25 3.86
C VAL A 102 -7.88 7.92 2.37
N GLY A 103 -6.67 8.09 1.81
CA GLY A 103 -6.34 7.70 0.43
C GLY A 103 -6.50 6.19 0.20
N THR A 104 -5.99 5.35 1.13
CA THR A 104 -6.21 3.88 1.08
C THR A 104 -7.70 3.55 1.06
N ALA A 105 -8.49 4.17 1.94
CA ALA A 105 -9.94 3.94 1.99
C ALA A 105 -10.65 4.43 0.72
N ALA A 106 -10.21 5.53 0.11
CA ALA A 106 -10.77 6.05 -1.12
C ALA A 106 -10.53 5.10 -2.31
N ILE A 107 -9.31 4.58 -2.45
CA ILE A 107 -8.98 3.59 -3.48
C ILE A 107 -9.85 2.33 -3.29
N ALA A 108 -9.91 1.78 -2.08
CA ALA A 108 -10.71 0.59 -1.79
C ALA A 108 -12.19 0.81 -2.09
N ARG A 109 -12.77 1.92 -1.64
CA ARG A 109 -14.18 2.27 -1.88
C ARG A 109 -14.52 2.31 -3.37
N ALA A 110 -13.64 2.89 -4.18
CA ALA A 110 -13.86 3.00 -5.61
C ALA A 110 -13.60 1.68 -6.36
N ALA A 111 -12.66 0.83 -5.87
CA ALA A 111 -12.30 -0.42 -6.52
C ALA A 111 -13.31 -1.56 -6.22
N VAL A 112 -13.85 -1.65 -5.00
CA VAL A 112 -14.73 -2.76 -4.56
C VAL A 112 -15.83 -3.09 -5.57
N PRO A 113 -16.61 -2.14 -6.15
CA PRO A 113 -17.67 -2.48 -7.09
C PRO A 113 -17.20 -3.18 -8.38
N TYR A 114 -15.96 -2.95 -8.79
CA TYR A 114 -15.35 -3.64 -9.94
C TYR A 114 -14.81 -5.01 -9.53
N LEU A 115 -14.13 -5.07 -8.40
CA LEU A 115 -13.54 -6.30 -7.86
C LEU A 115 -14.58 -7.37 -7.53
N GLU A 116 -15.77 -6.98 -7.09
CA GLU A 116 -16.89 -7.91 -6.85
C GLU A 116 -17.30 -8.68 -8.10
N ARG A 117 -17.15 -8.09 -9.28
CA ARG A 117 -17.55 -8.70 -10.56
C ARG A 117 -16.63 -9.86 -10.98
N CYS A 118 -15.39 -9.87 -10.50
CA CYS A 118 -14.37 -10.86 -10.86
C CYS A 118 -13.83 -11.65 -9.67
N CYS A 119 -14.43 -11.52 -8.47
CA CYS A 119 -13.88 -12.05 -7.22
C CYS A 119 -12.43 -11.56 -6.99
N GLY A 120 -12.20 -10.28 -7.27
CA GLY A 120 -10.89 -9.63 -7.24
C GLY A 120 -10.35 -9.46 -5.82
N ARG A 121 -9.20 -8.77 -5.72
CA ARG A 121 -8.46 -8.68 -4.44
C ARG A 121 -7.96 -7.28 -4.16
N ILE A 122 -7.88 -6.97 -2.87
CA ILE A 122 -7.23 -5.76 -2.36
C ILE A 122 -6.09 -6.17 -1.43
N VAL A 123 -4.91 -5.59 -1.65
CA VAL A 123 -3.80 -5.63 -0.69
C VAL A 123 -3.59 -4.21 -0.17
N THR A 124 -3.84 -4.02 1.12
CA THR A 124 -3.54 -2.76 1.82
C THR A 124 -2.18 -2.86 2.49
N VAL A 125 -1.37 -1.80 2.40
CA VAL A 125 -0.04 -1.78 3.01
C VAL A 125 -0.06 -0.99 4.31
N ALA A 126 -0.02 -1.70 5.44
CA ALA A 126 0.18 -1.15 6.77
C ALA A 126 1.68 -0.98 7.09
N SER A 127 2.11 -1.37 8.25
CA SER A 127 3.49 -1.42 8.75
C SER A 127 3.51 -2.19 10.07
N THR A 128 4.66 -2.68 10.51
CA THR A 128 4.87 -3.09 11.91
C THR A 128 4.50 -1.98 12.89
N LEU A 129 4.69 -0.70 12.49
CA LEU A 129 4.22 0.46 13.26
C LEU A 129 2.69 0.69 13.19
N GLY A 130 1.95 -0.20 12.58
CA GLY A 130 0.49 -0.34 12.71
C GLY A 130 0.08 -1.34 13.78
N LEU A 131 1.03 -2.04 14.39
CA LEU A 131 0.82 -3.00 15.49
C LEU A 131 1.57 -2.59 16.76
N ARG A 132 2.68 -1.88 16.62
CA ARG A 132 3.52 -1.39 17.71
C ARG A 132 3.80 0.10 17.52
N ALA A 133 3.57 0.91 18.54
CA ALA A 133 3.85 2.33 18.49
C ALA A 133 5.35 2.62 18.68
N LEU A 134 5.81 3.70 18.06
CA LEU A 134 7.14 4.27 18.20
C LEU A 134 7.02 5.75 18.59
N SER A 135 7.93 6.25 19.43
CA SER A 135 8.07 7.68 19.71
C SER A 135 8.34 8.46 18.43
N ASP A 136 7.94 9.72 18.42
CA ASP A 136 8.17 10.67 17.31
C ASP A 136 7.57 10.25 15.95
N ALA A 137 6.57 9.35 15.97
CA ALA A 137 5.90 8.82 14.80
C ALA A 137 4.36 8.81 14.95
N THR A 138 3.81 9.79 15.66
CA THR A 138 2.37 9.80 16.02
C THR A 138 1.46 9.78 14.80
N ALA A 139 1.73 10.59 13.77
CA ALA A 139 0.95 10.61 12.52
C ALA A 139 1.02 9.26 11.79
N TYR A 140 2.25 8.74 11.63
CA TYR A 140 2.47 7.48 10.94
C TYR A 140 1.84 6.32 11.66
N CYS A 141 2.08 6.17 12.98
CA CYS A 141 1.45 5.13 13.79
C CYS A 141 -0.08 5.22 13.72
N ALA A 142 -0.66 6.40 13.94
CA ALA A 142 -2.11 6.60 13.84
C ALA A 142 -2.66 6.13 12.49
N SER A 143 -2.00 6.53 11.38
CA SER A 143 -2.40 6.13 10.04
C SER A 143 -2.30 4.62 9.81
N LYS A 144 -1.21 3.98 10.25
CA LYS A 144 -0.96 2.55 10.00
C LYS A 144 -1.77 1.62 10.93
N PHE A 145 -2.02 1.99 12.20
CA PHE A 145 -3.03 1.34 13.03
C PHE A 145 -4.43 1.47 12.41
N GLY A 146 -4.74 2.65 11.86
CA GLY A 146 -5.97 2.88 11.12
C GLY A 146 -6.11 1.96 9.89
N VAL A 147 -5.04 1.77 9.11
CA VAL A 147 -5.04 0.86 7.95
C VAL A 147 -5.27 -0.59 8.40
N VAL A 148 -4.67 -1.04 9.49
CA VAL A 148 -4.91 -2.41 10.02
C VAL A 148 -6.38 -2.58 10.39
N GLY A 149 -6.95 -1.64 11.17
CA GLY A 149 -8.36 -1.68 11.56
C GLY A 149 -9.30 -1.61 10.36
N PHE A 150 -9.02 -0.70 9.41
CA PHE A 150 -9.76 -0.59 8.15
C PHE A 150 -9.74 -1.89 7.35
N SER A 151 -8.59 -2.50 7.17
CA SER A 151 -8.42 -3.73 6.39
C SER A 151 -9.19 -4.90 6.99
N ARG A 152 -9.15 -5.05 8.32
CA ARG A 152 -9.92 -6.07 9.04
C ARG A 152 -11.42 -5.87 8.88
N ALA A 153 -11.90 -4.63 9.00
CA ALA A 153 -13.32 -4.31 8.81
C ALA A 153 -13.75 -4.56 7.36
N LEU A 154 -12.97 -4.08 6.38
CA LEU A 154 -13.25 -4.29 4.96
C LEU A 154 -13.30 -5.78 4.59
N ALA A 155 -12.39 -6.58 5.16
CA ALA A 155 -12.36 -8.02 4.93
C ALA A 155 -13.62 -8.75 5.44
N VAL A 156 -14.22 -8.27 6.51
CA VAL A 156 -15.51 -8.80 7.01
C VAL A 156 -16.67 -8.31 6.15
N GLU A 157 -16.65 -7.03 5.78
CA GLU A 157 -17.71 -6.40 4.97
C GLU A 157 -17.80 -7.03 3.57
N THR A 158 -16.65 -7.36 2.95
CA THR A 158 -16.60 -7.91 1.59
C THR A 158 -16.47 -9.43 1.54
N ALA A 159 -16.62 -10.13 2.67
CA ALA A 159 -16.43 -11.57 2.76
C ALA A 159 -17.19 -12.35 1.67
N GLY A 160 -16.49 -13.25 0.99
CA GLY A 160 -17.01 -14.05 -0.11
C GLY A 160 -17.18 -13.31 -1.44
N ARG A 161 -16.90 -12.00 -1.52
CA ARG A 161 -17.03 -11.17 -2.72
C ARG A 161 -15.70 -10.60 -3.19
N VAL A 162 -14.90 -10.05 -2.29
CA VAL A 162 -13.56 -9.49 -2.56
C VAL A 162 -12.60 -9.99 -1.50
N GLY A 163 -11.46 -10.52 -1.93
CA GLY A 163 -10.39 -10.91 -1.01
C GLY A 163 -9.62 -9.69 -0.50
N VAL A 164 -9.42 -9.58 0.81
CA VAL A 164 -8.69 -8.46 1.42
C VAL A 164 -7.51 -8.98 2.22
N THR A 165 -6.32 -8.48 1.89
CA THR A 165 -5.06 -8.78 2.60
C THR A 165 -4.50 -7.50 3.20
N CYS A 166 -4.19 -7.52 4.48
CA CYS A 166 -3.38 -6.49 5.13
C CYS A 166 -1.91 -6.94 5.12
N LEU A 167 -1.08 -6.29 4.31
CA LEU A 167 0.38 -6.46 4.34
C LEU A 167 0.97 -5.58 5.43
N ILE A 168 1.80 -6.15 6.27
CA ILE A 168 2.41 -5.51 7.44
C ILE A 168 3.93 -5.67 7.32
N PRO A 169 4.60 -4.82 6.52
CA PRO A 169 6.04 -4.89 6.34
C PRO A 169 6.78 -4.23 7.49
N GLY A 170 7.99 -4.73 7.76
CA GLY A 170 9.03 -4.02 8.53
C GLY A 170 9.76 -2.98 7.69
N GLY A 171 10.96 -2.62 8.11
CA GLY A 171 11.83 -1.70 7.38
C GLY A 171 12.26 -2.26 6.02
N MET A 172 12.20 -1.43 4.97
CA MET A 172 12.57 -1.82 3.60
C MET A 172 13.64 -0.88 3.02
N GLN A 173 14.46 -1.41 2.11
CA GLN A 173 15.49 -0.66 1.38
C GLN A 173 14.84 0.20 0.29
N THR A 174 14.29 1.35 0.68
CA THR A 174 13.59 2.27 -0.21
C THR A 174 13.95 3.71 0.14
N ALA A 175 13.61 4.65 -0.74
CA ALA A 175 13.77 6.09 -0.49
C ALA A 175 12.82 6.63 0.61
N PHE A 176 12.04 5.78 1.29
CA PHE A 176 11.10 6.20 2.33
C PHE A 176 11.76 6.90 3.52
N PHE A 177 13.03 6.59 3.77
CA PHE A 177 13.81 7.20 4.85
C PHE A 177 14.62 8.42 4.39
N ASP A 178 14.64 8.71 3.09
CA ASP A 178 15.39 9.84 2.55
C ASP A 178 14.81 11.17 3.04
N GLY A 179 15.71 12.13 3.29
CA GLY A 179 15.31 13.46 3.77
C GLY A 179 14.92 13.55 5.24
N ARG A 180 14.91 12.44 5.99
CA ARG A 180 14.73 12.47 7.45
C ARG A 180 16.01 12.93 8.13
N ASP A 181 15.85 13.56 9.29
CA ASP A 181 16.96 13.79 10.20
C ASP A 181 17.62 12.47 10.61
N GLU A 182 18.94 12.47 10.83
CA GLU A 182 19.72 11.27 11.12
C GLU A 182 19.15 10.43 12.29
N GLN A 183 18.61 11.09 13.32
CA GLN A 183 18.00 10.42 14.48
C GLN A 183 16.76 9.59 14.14
N TYR A 184 16.11 9.84 12.99
CA TYR A 184 14.90 9.15 12.52
C TYR A 184 15.18 8.18 11.36
N LYS A 185 16.44 8.06 10.95
CA LYS A 185 16.84 7.05 9.97
C LYS A 185 17.11 5.71 10.65
N PRO A 186 16.95 4.59 9.94
CA PRO A 186 17.43 3.32 10.43
C PRO A 186 18.92 3.40 10.78
N PRO A 187 19.36 2.75 11.88
CA PRO A 187 20.79 2.73 12.20
C PRO A 187 21.60 2.10 11.07
N PRO A 188 22.93 2.44 10.93
CA PRO A 188 23.75 2.00 9.80
C PRO A 188 23.88 0.48 9.67
N ASP A 189 23.67 -0.26 10.75
CA ASP A 189 23.72 -1.73 10.83
C ASP A 189 22.32 -2.38 10.68
N ALA A 190 21.27 -1.59 10.46
CA ALA A 190 19.93 -2.13 10.27
C ALA A 190 19.86 -2.97 8.98
N VAL A 191 19.35 -4.18 9.12
CA VAL A 191 19.07 -5.05 7.98
C VAL A 191 17.66 -4.75 7.49
N LEU A 192 17.57 -4.08 6.34
CA LEU A 192 16.29 -3.74 5.72
C LEU A 192 15.96 -4.74 4.61
N ALA A 193 14.66 -5.07 4.46
CA ALA A 193 14.21 -6.00 3.43
C ALA A 193 14.26 -5.35 2.03
N PRO A 194 14.77 -6.01 0.99
CA PRO A 194 14.60 -5.56 -0.39
C PRO A 194 13.11 -5.48 -0.74
N PRO A 195 12.63 -4.38 -1.36
CA PRO A 195 11.21 -4.22 -1.68
C PRO A 195 10.70 -5.30 -2.65
N GLU A 196 11.55 -5.86 -3.50
CA GLU A 196 11.23 -6.95 -4.43
C GLU A 196 10.80 -8.22 -3.68
N GLN A 197 11.47 -8.55 -2.57
CA GLN A 197 11.11 -9.71 -1.75
C GLN A 197 9.74 -9.52 -1.07
N VAL A 198 9.44 -8.29 -0.67
CA VAL A 198 8.12 -7.97 -0.11
C VAL A 198 7.05 -7.97 -1.21
N ALA A 199 7.37 -7.50 -2.42
CA ALA A 199 6.46 -7.53 -3.57
C ALA A 199 6.05 -8.96 -3.97
N GLU A 200 6.96 -9.94 -3.86
CA GLU A 200 6.63 -11.37 -4.09
C GLU A 200 5.53 -11.86 -3.15
N THR A 201 5.49 -11.39 -1.90
CA THR A 201 4.43 -11.75 -0.96
C THR A 201 3.09 -11.09 -1.30
N VAL A 202 3.12 -9.90 -1.90
CA VAL A 202 1.92 -9.24 -2.43
C VAL A 202 1.35 -10.08 -3.58
N VAL A 203 2.18 -10.45 -4.56
CA VAL A 203 1.75 -11.29 -5.68
C VAL A 203 1.26 -12.66 -5.20
N PHE A 204 1.92 -13.24 -4.18
CA PHE A 204 1.41 -14.45 -3.56
C PHE A 204 -0.02 -14.28 -3.03
N ALA A 205 -0.33 -13.19 -2.35
CA ALA A 205 -1.67 -12.91 -1.85
C ALA A 205 -2.68 -12.70 -2.99
N LEU A 206 -2.28 -11.97 -4.05
CA LEU A 206 -3.12 -11.69 -5.21
C LEU A 206 -3.47 -12.94 -6.02
N THR A 207 -2.61 -13.96 -6.03
CA THR A 207 -2.77 -15.17 -6.86
C THR A 207 -3.38 -16.36 -6.14
N ARG A 208 -3.94 -16.18 -4.94
CA ARG A 208 -4.63 -17.30 -4.27
C ARG A 208 -5.88 -17.73 -5.05
N PRO A 209 -6.22 -19.01 -5.05
CA PRO A 209 -7.49 -19.46 -5.63
C PRO A 209 -8.69 -18.74 -5.00
N ASN A 210 -9.78 -18.60 -5.75
CA ASN A 210 -11.02 -18.06 -5.20
C ASN A 210 -11.50 -18.92 -4.02
N GLY A 211 -11.97 -18.27 -2.96
CA GLY A 211 -12.37 -18.93 -1.71
C GLY A 211 -11.23 -19.16 -0.72
N THR A 212 -9.96 -18.86 -1.12
CA THR A 212 -8.82 -18.87 -0.20
C THR A 212 -8.25 -17.47 -0.10
N GLU A 213 -8.15 -16.93 1.09
CA GLU A 213 -7.63 -15.58 1.36
C GLU A 213 -6.49 -15.61 2.36
N VAL A 214 -5.50 -14.77 2.09
CA VAL A 214 -4.47 -14.42 3.06
C VAL A 214 -4.93 -13.14 3.74
N ARG A 215 -5.32 -13.21 5.00
CA ARG A 215 -5.89 -12.06 5.71
C ARG A 215 -4.84 -11.06 6.15
N GLU A 216 -3.73 -11.54 6.68
CA GLU A 216 -2.62 -10.71 7.14
C GLU A 216 -1.30 -11.38 6.78
N LEU A 217 -0.33 -10.56 6.34
CA LEU A 217 1.05 -10.97 6.07
C LEU A 217 1.99 -10.02 6.80
N ILE A 218 2.68 -10.51 7.82
CA ILE A 218 3.78 -9.79 8.45
C ILE A 218 5.06 -10.23 7.76
N VAL A 219 5.78 -9.28 7.15
CA VAL A 219 6.98 -9.56 6.36
C VAL A 219 8.10 -8.66 6.87
N THR A 220 9.06 -9.27 7.55
CA THR A 220 10.18 -8.57 8.18
C THR A 220 11.47 -9.31 7.92
N THR A 221 12.60 -8.65 8.14
CA THR A 221 13.87 -9.37 8.31
C THR A 221 13.87 -10.10 9.66
N SER A 222 14.73 -11.11 9.79
CA SER A 222 14.82 -11.88 11.03
C SER A 222 15.36 -11.08 12.23
N THR A 223 15.93 -9.89 11.96
CA THR A 223 16.49 -8.97 12.96
C THR A 223 15.68 -7.68 13.09
N GLU A 224 14.43 -7.66 12.60
CA GLU A 224 13.56 -6.49 12.66
C GLU A 224 13.23 -6.12 14.11
N SER A 225 13.59 -4.91 14.51
CA SER A 225 13.42 -4.43 15.89
C SER A 225 12.03 -3.87 16.20
N SER A 226 11.26 -3.54 15.16
CA SER A 226 9.89 -3.05 15.31
C SER A 226 8.85 -4.18 15.42
N TRP A 227 9.29 -5.45 15.36
CA TRP A 227 8.47 -6.65 15.50
C TRP A 227 9.27 -7.81 16.14
N PRO A 228 8.70 -8.66 17.02
CA PRO A 228 7.40 -8.64 17.67
C PRO A 228 7.25 -7.55 18.65
#